data_c06bb85f69cab869c740e92c408f402c
#
_entry.id   c06bb85f69cab869c740e92c408f402c
#
_cell.length_a   1.000
_cell.length_b   1.000
_cell.length_c   1.000
_cell.angle_alpha   90.00
_cell.angle_beta   90.00
_cell.angle_gamma   90.00
#
_symmetry.space_group_name_H-M   'P 1'
#
loop_
_entity.id
_entity.type
_entity.pdbx_description
1 polymer ?
#
loop_
_entity_poly.entity_id
_entity_poly.type
_entity_poly.pdbx_seq_one_letter_code
_entity_poly.pdbx_strand_id
1 'polypeptide(L)'
;AVDIALQARSGDGALMAARSWSQAAPHDRQANAHVLQILLALNQVNESLEPLKKELALAPDFERNVAISLIPRHYARVTDKKLAAHVVQKALEPYLQTSTTSAAAWTSLGRLRLAADNTAGALEAAQRGQAADSSAIAPALLALELMGRQVKEAEALVTQALRKQDSPELAMSYVRVLIEGQRYAEATEQLQAITRSYPKHAEAWLVLGSVQFEQGA
;
A
#
# COMPACT_ATOMS: atom_id res chain seq x y z
N ALA A 1 -0.33 0.99 -32.34
CA ALA A 1 0.54 -0.20 -32.42
C ALA A 1 0.43 -1.08 -31.18
N VAL A 2 0.60 -0.51 -29.95
CA VAL A 2 0.51 -1.27 -28.67
C VAL A 2 -0.86 -1.96 -28.55
N ASP A 3 -1.94 -1.22 -28.71
CA ASP A 3 -3.31 -1.74 -28.56
C ASP A 3 -3.62 -2.86 -29.58
N ILE A 4 -3.13 -2.73 -30.82
CA ILE A 4 -3.28 -3.75 -31.86
C ILE A 4 -2.56 -5.04 -31.46
N ALA A 5 -1.34 -4.94 -30.92
CA ALA A 5 -0.57 -6.10 -30.48
C ALA A 5 -1.20 -6.77 -29.24
N LEU A 6 -1.79 -5.99 -28.31
CA LEU A 6 -2.55 -6.51 -27.17
C LEU A 6 -3.83 -7.22 -27.62
N GLN A 7 -4.57 -6.67 -28.58
CA GLN A 7 -5.74 -7.32 -29.18
C GLN A 7 -5.38 -8.63 -29.89
N ALA A 8 -4.22 -8.66 -30.55
CA ALA A 8 -3.69 -9.88 -31.17
C ALA A 8 -3.10 -10.88 -30.16
N ARG A 9 -3.17 -10.61 -28.85
CA ARG A 9 -2.60 -11.43 -27.76
C ARG A 9 -1.09 -11.68 -27.92
N SER A 10 -0.36 -10.77 -28.58
CA SER A 10 1.09 -10.83 -28.75
C SER A 10 1.76 -9.97 -27.68
N GLY A 11 2.05 -10.56 -26.52
CA GLY A 11 2.70 -9.85 -25.42
C GLY A 11 4.07 -9.27 -25.80
N ASP A 12 4.90 -10.05 -26.50
CA ASP A 12 6.23 -9.61 -26.96
C ASP A 12 6.11 -8.51 -28.02
N GLY A 13 5.16 -8.62 -28.94
CA GLY A 13 4.88 -7.59 -29.93
C GLY A 13 4.40 -6.29 -29.29
N ALA A 14 3.55 -6.38 -28.26
CA ALA A 14 3.10 -5.22 -27.49
C ALA A 14 4.26 -4.56 -26.74
N LEU A 15 5.14 -5.35 -26.13
CA LEU A 15 6.34 -4.86 -25.43
C LEU A 15 7.28 -4.14 -26.39
N MET A 16 7.55 -4.72 -27.57
CA MET A 16 8.41 -4.12 -28.58
C MET A 16 7.84 -2.77 -29.06
N ALA A 17 6.53 -2.72 -29.33
CA ALA A 17 5.85 -1.48 -29.74
C ALA A 17 5.89 -0.41 -28.63
N ALA A 18 5.65 -0.80 -27.36
CA ALA A 18 5.71 0.11 -26.22
C ALA A 18 7.15 0.66 -25.99
N ARG A 19 8.16 -0.20 -26.11
CA ARG A 19 9.56 0.23 -26.01
C ARG A 19 9.94 1.21 -27.13
N SER A 20 9.54 0.94 -28.39
CA SER A 20 9.77 1.87 -29.49
C SER A 20 9.09 3.21 -29.26
N TRP A 21 7.87 3.22 -28.73
CA TRP A 21 7.20 4.46 -28.35
C TRP A 21 7.94 5.20 -27.24
N SER A 22 8.31 4.50 -26.15
CA SER A 22 9.06 5.12 -25.04
C SER A 22 10.45 5.65 -25.45
N GLN A 23 11.07 5.07 -26.47
CA GLN A 23 12.33 5.56 -27.06
C GLN A 23 12.11 6.82 -27.92
N ALA A 24 11.04 6.82 -28.74
CA ALA A 24 10.70 7.96 -29.60
C ALA A 24 10.21 9.17 -28.77
N ALA A 25 9.60 8.94 -27.62
CA ALA A 25 9.09 9.97 -26.74
C ALA A 25 9.57 9.74 -25.28
N PRO A 26 10.85 10.05 -24.95
CA PRO A 26 11.45 9.70 -23.66
C PRO A 26 10.77 10.35 -22.44
N HIS A 27 10.09 11.48 -22.63
CA HIS A 27 9.37 12.19 -21.56
C HIS A 27 7.88 11.87 -21.51
N ASP A 28 7.40 11.00 -22.39
CA ASP A 28 6.00 10.55 -22.39
C ASP A 28 5.82 9.50 -21.29
N ARG A 29 5.15 9.93 -20.21
CA ARG A 29 4.83 9.07 -19.05
C ARG A 29 3.94 7.90 -19.44
N GLN A 30 2.99 8.12 -20.37
CA GLN A 30 2.07 7.08 -20.81
C GLN A 30 2.80 5.96 -21.57
N ALA A 31 3.75 6.32 -22.45
CA ALA A 31 4.58 5.33 -23.14
C ALA A 31 5.36 4.46 -22.16
N ASN A 32 5.95 5.07 -21.12
CA ASN A 32 6.68 4.35 -20.09
C ASN A 32 5.76 3.46 -19.22
N ALA A 33 4.58 3.96 -18.87
CA ALA A 33 3.59 3.19 -18.10
C ALA A 33 3.15 1.92 -18.84
N HIS A 34 2.96 1.98 -20.18
CA HIS A 34 2.69 0.80 -20.99
C HIS A 34 3.83 -0.23 -20.96
N VAL A 35 5.10 0.23 -21.08
CA VAL A 35 6.26 -0.67 -20.93
C VAL A 35 6.22 -1.39 -19.59
N LEU A 36 6.06 -0.65 -18.49
CA LEU A 36 6.00 -1.21 -17.14
C LEU A 36 4.86 -2.23 -17.00
N GLN A 37 3.64 -1.87 -17.42
CA GLN A 37 2.47 -2.74 -17.32
C GLN A 37 2.65 -4.04 -18.09
N ILE A 38 3.18 -3.98 -19.32
CA ILE A 38 3.39 -5.18 -20.16
C ILE A 38 4.47 -6.07 -19.56
N LEU A 39 5.58 -5.51 -19.07
CA LEU A 39 6.63 -6.27 -18.38
C LEU A 39 6.08 -7.04 -17.18
N LEU A 40 5.25 -6.38 -16.36
CA LEU A 40 4.63 -7.02 -15.20
C LEU A 40 3.61 -8.09 -15.62
N ALA A 41 2.85 -7.85 -16.68
CA ALA A 41 1.91 -8.84 -17.23
C ALA A 41 2.62 -10.09 -17.79
N LEU A 42 3.82 -9.92 -18.36
CA LEU A 42 4.68 -11.00 -18.85
C LEU A 42 5.55 -11.61 -17.72
N ASN A 43 5.40 -11.16 -16.49
CA ASN A 43 6.20 -11.56 -15.33
C ASN A 43 7.72 -11.32 -15.50
N GLN A 44 8.11 -10.35 -16.34
CA GLN A 44 9.49 -9.93 -16.58
C GLN A 44 9.93 -8.90 -15.52
N VAL A 45 9.93 -9.33 -14.26
CA VAL A 45 10.04 -8.45 -13.08
C VAL A 45 11.37 -7.70 -13.01
N ASN A 46 12.48 -8.36 -13.35
CA ASN A 46 13.81 -7.72 -13.33
C ASN A 46 13.88 -6.53 -14.29
N GLU A 47 13.27 -6.65 -15.47
CA GLU A 47 13.28 -5.62 -16.50
C GLU A 47 12.38 -4.42 -16.15
N SER A 48 11.49 -4.57 -15.15
CA SER A 48 10.61 -3.50 -14.69
C SER A 48 11.33 -2.43 -13.85
N LEU A 49 12.57 -2.66 -13.41
CA LEU A 49 13.32 -1.73 -12.55
C LEU A 49 13.47 -0.33 -13.17
N GLU A 50 14.04 -0.27 -14.38
CA GLU A 50 14.30 1.03 -15.03
C GLU A 50 13.00 1.73 -15.48
N PRO A 51 11.98 1.03 -16.06
CA PRO A 51 10.68 1.65 -16.26
C PRO A 51 10.00 2.16 -14.99
N LEU A 52 10.13 1.46 -13.84
CA LEU A 52 9.59 1.93 -12.58
C LEU A 52 10.31 3.19 -12.07
N LYS A 53 11.65 3.21 -12.11
CA LYS A 53 12.43 4.41 -11.77
C LYS A 53 12.02 5.61 -12.63
N LYS A 54 11.88 5.38 -13.94
CA LYS A 54 11.48 6.41 -14.89
C LYS A 54 10.04 6.90 -14.61
N GLU A 55 9.10 6.01 -14.29
CA GLU A 55 7.74 6.37 -13.92
C GLU A 55 7.70 7.31 -12.71
N LEU A 56 8.49 6.99 -11.67
CA LEU A 56 8.61 7.81 -10.47
C LEU A 56 9.30 9.16 -10.72
N ALA A 57 10.32 9.18 -11.59
CA ALA A 57 11.02 10.40 -11.96
C ALA A 57 10.15 11.34 -12.82
N LEU A 58 9.33 10.80 -13.71
CA LEU A 58 8.41 11.56 -14.55
C LEU A 58 7.15 12.03 -13.82
N ALA A 59 6.84 11.43 -12.66
CA ALA A 59 5.70 11.84 -11.86
C ALA A 59 5.93 13.26 -11.28
N PRO A 60 4.99 14.20 -11.45
CA PRO A 60 5.05 15.49 -10.79
C PRO A 60 5.16 15.33 -9.27
N ASP A 61 5.78 16.29 -8.58
CA ASP A 61 6.02 16.21 -7.13
C ASP A 61 4.74 15.97 -6.33
N PHE A 62 3.64 16.64 -6.71
CA PHE A 62 2.34 16.49 -6.03
C PHE A 62 1.65 15.14 -6.29
N GLU A 63 2.01 14.43 -7.36
CA GLU A 63 1.49 13.09 -7.69
C GLU A 63 2.43 11.95 -7.22
N ARG A 64 3.66 12.27 -6.86
CA ARG A 64 4.70 11.24 -6.60
C ARG A 64 4.32 10.30 -5.46
N ASN A 65 3.75 10.80 -4.39
CA ASN A 65 3.27 9.96 -3.28
C ASN A 65 2.14 9.02 -3.71
N VAL A 66 1.26 9.47 -4.59
CA VAL A 66 0.19 8.64 -5.17
C VAL A 66 0.80 7.54 -6.05
N ALA A 67 1.74 7.91 -6.94
CA ALA A 67 2.43 6.95 -7.80
C ALA A 67 3.17 5.87 -6.97
N ILE A 68 3.88 6.26 -5.92
CA ILE A 68 4.54 5.35 -4.99
C ILE A 68 3.52 4.43 -4.30
N SER A 69 2.40 4.96 -3.83
CA SER A 69 1.37 4.20 -3.12
C SER A 69 0.65 3.17 -4.00
N LEU A 70 0.65 3.36 -5.32
CA LEU A 70 0.06 2.43 -6.30
C LEU A 70 0.98 1.25 -6.67
N ILE A 71 2.28 1.33 -6.37
CA ILE A 71 3.26 0.27 -6.73
C ILE A 71 2.81 -1.12 -6.26
N PRO A 72 2.37 -1.35 -5.01
CA PRO A 72 1.96 -2.68 -4.56
C PRO A 72 0.83 -3.26 -5.40
N ARG A 73 -0.09 -2.41 -5.88
CA ARG A 73 -1.20 -2.82 -6.76
C ARG A 73 -0.68 -3.24 -8.14
N HIS A 74 0.28 -2.52 -8.70
CA HIS A 74 0.88 -2.87 -10.00
C HIS A 74 1.58 -4.22 -9.94
N TYR A 75 2.28 -4.53 -8.85
CA TYR A 75 3.00 -5.79 -8.64
C TYR A 75 2.13 -6.91 -8.04
N ALA A 76 0.84 -6.69 -7.81
CA ALA A 76 -0.03 -7.65 -7.13
C ALA A 76 -0.13 -9.01 -7.85
N ARG A 77 -0.02 -9.04 -9.19
CA ARG A 77 -0.10 -10.25 -10.01
C ARG A 77 1.24 -10.92 -10.30
N VAL A 78 2.36 -10.29 -9.93
CA VAL A 78 3.69 -10.86 -10.09
C VAL A 78 3.81 -12.15 -9.26
N THR A 79 4.35 -13.19 -9.86
CA THR A 79 4.45 -14.51 -9.21
C THR A 79 5.53 -14.53 -8.14
N ASP A 80 6.74 -14.05 -8.46
CA ASP A 80 7.85 -13.96 -7.51
C ASP A 80 7.75 -12.68 -6.67
N LYS A 81 7.09 -12.79 -5.51
CA LYS A 81 6.90 -11.68 -4.58
C LYS A 81 8.22 -11.18 -3.96
N LYS A 82 9.19 -12.08 -3.75
CA LYS A 82 10.50 -11.70 -3.19
C LYS A 82 11.29 -10.87 -4.19
N LEU A 83 11.30 -11.29 -5.46
CA LEU A 83 11.91 -10.52 -6.54
C LEU A 83 11.23 -9.17 -6.73
N ALA A 84 9.89 -9.14 -6.69
CA ALA A 84 9.13 -7.89 -6.76
C ALA A 84 9.52 -6.91 -5.66
N ALA A 85 9.59 -7.38 -4.40
CA ALA A 85 10.01 -6.55 -3.27
C ALA A 85 11.44 -6.03 -3.44
N HIS A 86 12.37 -6.85 -3.95
CA HIS A 86 13.75 -6.46 -4.20
C HIS A 86 13.87 -5.39 -5.30
N VAL A 87 13.20 -5.59 -6.43
CA VAL A 87 13.19 -4.64 -7.55
C VAL A 87 12.61 -3.30 -7.12
N VAL A 88 11.47 -3.34 -6.42
CA VAL A 88 10.83 -2.11 -5.93
C VAL A 88 11.66 -1.41 -4.86
N GLN A 89 12.33 -2.15 -3.97
CA GLN A 89 13.26 -1.55 -3.00
C GLN A 89 14.33 -0.72 -3.71
N LYS A 90 14.97 -1.28 -4.75
CA LYS A 90 15.98 -0.56 -5.55
C LYS A 90 15.42 0.69 -6.25
N ALA A 91 14.18 0.61 -6.73
CA ALA A 91 13.55 1.76 -7.37
C ALA A 91 13.19 2.87 -6.37
N LEU A 92 12.85 2.49 -5.13
CA LEU A 92 12.44 3.42 -4.08
C LEU A 92 13.61 3.99 -3.26
N GLU A 93 14.85 3.51 -3.42
CA GLU A 93 16.00 3.99 -2.64
C GLU A 93 16.10 5.51 -2.50
N PRO A 94 15.95 6.33 -3.57
CA PRO A 94 16.02 7.79 -3.45
C PRO A 94 14.87 8.38 -2.62
N TYR A 95 13.73 7.73 -2.64
CA TYR A 95 12.49 8.22 -2.00
C TYR A 95 12.36 7.79 -0.53
N LEU A 96 13.09 6.77 -0.10
CA LEU A 96 13.10 6.29 1.29
C LEU A 96 13.72 7.31 2.26
N GLN A 97 14.60 8.20 1.78
CA GLN A 97 15.30 9.20 2.59
C GLN A 97 14.72 10.62 2.40
N THR A 98 13.84 10.82 1.45
CA THR A 98 13.24 12.13 1.15
C THR A 98 12.05 12.37 2.06
N SER A 99 12.07 13.42 2.86
CA SER A 99 11.04 13.71 3.88
C SER A 99 9.61 13.71 3.35
N THR A 100 9.38 14.18 2.14
CA THR A 100 8.05 14.28 1.53
C THR A 100 7.52 12.95 0.98
N THR A 101 8.39 11.97 0.72
CA THR A 101 8.01 10.68 0.10
C THR A 101 8.28 9.47 0.97
N SER A 102 9.09 9.64 2.02
CA SER A 102 9.60 8.53 2.83
C SER A 102 8.48 7.67 3.44
N ALA A 103 7.44 8.27 4.00
CA ALA A 103 6.32 7.52 4.57
C ALA A 103 5.59 6.65 3.53
N ALA A 104 5.31 7.21 2.34
CA ALA A 104 4.69 6.47 1.24
C ALA A 104 5.62 5.38 0.70
N ALA A 105 6.92 5.67 0.55
CA ALA A 105 7.90 4.74 0.03
C ALA A 105 8.11 3.53 0.98
N TRP A 106 8.27 3.78 2.28
CA TRP A 106 8.37 2.73 3.27
C TRP A 106 7.08 1.89 3.34
N THR A 107 5.90 2.52 3.30
CA THR A 107 4.63 1.78 3.32
C THR A 107 4.49 0.88 2.10
N SER A 108 4.81 1.39 0.89
CA SER A 108 4.75 0.59 -0.34
C SER A 108 5.71 -0.59 -0.31
N LEU A 109 6.95 -0.36 0.13
CA LEU A 109 7.94 -1.42 0.31
C LEU A 109 7.47 -2.45 1.35
N GLY A 110 6.90 -1.98 2.46
CA GLY A 110 6.37 -2.84 3.52
C GLY A 110 5.27 -3.77 3.03
N ARG A 111 4.33 -3.28 2.21
CA ARG A 111 3.28 -4.11 1.61
C ARG A 111 3.83 -5.19 0.68
N LEU A 112 4.86 -4.87 -0.10
CA LEU A 112 5.51 -5.86 -0.96
C LEU A 112 6.29 -6.90 -0.15
N ARG A 113 6.95 -6.48 0.94
CA ARG A 113 7.59 -7.40 1.88
C ARG A 113 6.56 -8.31 2.55
N LEU A 114 5.40 -7.78 2.92
CA LEU A 114 4.30 -8.55 3.50
C LEU A 114 3.73 -9.56 2.48
N ALA A 115 3.57 -9.16 1.23
CA ALA A 115 3.16 -10.06 0.13
C ALA A 115 4.19 -11.16 -0.16
N ALA A 116 5.46 -10.94 0.19
CA ALA A 116 6.56 -11.91 0.11
C ALA A 116 6.75 -12.72 1.41
N ASP A 117 5.77 -12.68 2.33
CA ASP A 117 5.79 -13.32 3.66
C ASP A 117 6.94 -12.87 4.57
N ASN A 118 7.56 -11.73 4.28
CA ASN A 118 8.56 -11.10 5.13
C ASN A 118 7.89 -10.13 6.12
N THR A 119 7.23 -10.68 7.13
CA THR A 119 6.50 -9.90 8.14
C THR A 119 7.42 -9.01 8.98
N ALA A 120 8.62 -9.48 9.32
CA ALA A 120 9.61 -8.69 10.06
C ALA A 120 10.06 -7.46 9.26
N GLY A 121 10.38 -7.64 7.97
CA GLY A 121 10.74 -6.53 7.11
C GLY A 121 9.57 -5.58 6.82
N ALA A 122 8.34 -6.08 6.82
CA ALA A 122 7.15 -5.24 6.68
C ALA A 122 6.89 -4.40 7.94
N LEU A 123 7.10 -4.98 9.13
CA LEU A 123 7.01 -4.25 10.41
C LEU A 123 8.08 -3.15 10.51
N GLU A 124 9.33 -3.47 10.16
CA GLU A 124 10.38 -2.46 10.07
C GLU A 124 9.99 -1.30 9.15
N ALA A 125 9.42 -1.61 7.98
CA ALA A 125 8.99 -0.61 7.02
C ALA A 125 7.84 0.26 7.59
N ALA A 126 6.86 -0.33 8.29
CA ALA A 126 5.79 0.43 8.94
C ALA A 126 6.35 1.38 10.02
N GLN A 127 7.30 0.91 10.84
CA GLN A 127 7.97 1.72 11.85
C GLN A 127 8.74 2.90 11.25
N ARG A 128 9.51 2.65 10.18
CA ARG A 128 10.26 3.70 9.48
C ARG A 128 9.33 4.70 8.78
N GLY A 129 8.25 4.24 8.19
CA GLY A 129 7.24 5.12 7.60
C GLY A 129 6.56 6.02 8.63
N GLN A 130 6.20 5.47 9.81
CA GLN A 130 5.63 6.22 10.91
C GLN A 130 6.62 7.22 11.53
N ALA A 131 7.91 6.86 11.60
CA ALA A 131 8.96 7.75 12.09
C ALA A 131 9.23 8.89 11.11
N ALA A 132 9.14 8.65 9.79
CA ALA A 132 9.34 9.66 8.76
C ALA A 132 8.21 10.71 8.74
N ASP A 133 6.98 10.27 8.93
CA ASP A 133 5.82 11.15 9.05
C ASP A 133 4.81 10.56 10.03
N SER A 134 4.80 11.09 11.24
CA SER A 134 3.91 10.63 12.30
C SER A 134 2.43 11.01 12.07
N SER A 135 2.15 11.85 11.06
CA SER A 135 0.80 12.21 10.63
C SER A 135 0.31 11.38 9.43
N ALA A 136 1.16 10.55 8.83
CA ALA A 136 0.76 9.68 7.73
C ALA A 136 -0.08 8.50 8.24
N ILE A 137 -1.25 8.28 7.62
CA ILE A 137 -2.14 7.15 7.95
C ILE A 137 -1.60 5.84 7.34
N ALA A 138 -0.92 5.91 6.20
CA ALA A 138 -0.53 4.75 5.44
C ALA A 138 0.34 3.72 6.22
N PRO A 139 1.33 4.13 7.05
CA PRO A 139 2.06 3.18 7.90
C PRO A 139 1.18 2.47 8.94
N ALA A 140 0.19 3.16 9.51
CA ALA A 140 -0.75 2.55 10.45
C ALA A 140 -1.70 1.56 9.77
N LEU A 141 -2.09 1.82 8.52
CA LEU A 141 -2.85 0.84 7.71
C LEU A 141 -2.03 -0.41 7.41
N LEU A 142 -0.73 -0.27 7.10
CA LEU A 142 0.17 -1.42 6.97
C LEU A 142 0.31 -2.17 8.30
N ALA A 143 0.35 -1.46 9.42
CA ALA A 143 0.37 -2.08 10.74
C ALA A 143 -0.91 -2.88 11.02
N LEU A 144 -2.09 -2.42 10.59
CA LEU A 144 -3.35 -3.19 10.66
C LEU A 144 -3.29 -4.46 9.80
N GLU A 145 -2.73 -4.39 8.59
CA GLU A 145 -2.51 -5.57 7.74
C GLU A 145 -1.60 -6.61 8.45
N LEU A 146 -0.58 -6.13 9.17
CA LEU A 146 0.33 -6.97 9.98
C LEU A 146 -0.38 -7.57 11.20
N MET A 147 -1.24 -6.83 11.89
CA MET A 147 -2.07 -7.37 12.97
C MET A 147 -2.96 -8.51 12.47
N GLY A 148 -3.56 -8.38 11.29
CA GLY A 148 -4.31 -9.45 10.63
C GLY A 148 -3.47 -10.71 10.33
N ARG A 149 -2.13 -10.58 10.26
CA ARG A 149 -1.17 -11.68 10.19
C ARG A 149 -0.62 -12.08 11.57
N GLN A 150 -1.25 -11.65 12.66
CA GLN A 150 -0.90 -11.94 14.06
C GLN A 150 0.46 -11.38 14.51
N VAL A 151 0.96 -10.31 13.89
CA VAL A 151 2.14 -9.58 14.32
C VAL A 151 1.73 -8.60 15.41
N LYS A 152 1.85 -9.01 16.66
CA LYS A 152 1.37 -8.24 17.83
C LYS A 152 2.05 -6.88 18.01
N GLU A 153 3.33 -6.80 17.66
CA GLU A 153 4.13 -5.57 17.77
C GLU A 153 3.60 -4.43 16.87
N ALA A 154 2.85 -4.76 15.83
CA ALA A 154 2.26 -3.78 14.92
C ALA A 154 1.17 -2.94 15.58
N GLU A 155 0.50 -3.46 16.62
CA GLU A 155 -0.59 -2.76 17.31
C GLU A 155 -0.15 -1.44 17.93
N ALA A 156 1.08 -1.36 18.44
CA ALA A 156 1.63 -0.13 19.00
C ALA A 156 1.65 1.01 17.97
N LEU A 157 1.90 0.72 16.69
CA LEU A 157 1.89 1.72 15.62
C LEU A 157 0.48 2.25 15.36
N VAL A 158 -0.52 1.36 15.35
CA VAL A 158 -1.94 1.73 15.17
C VAL A 158 -2.41 2.63 16.30
N THR A 159 -2.18 2.21 17.55
CA THR A 159 -2.60 2.97 18.73
C THR A 159 -1.87 4.31 18.84
N GLN A 160 -0.60 4.38 18.45
CA GLN A 160 0.14 5.62 18.36
C GLN A 160 -0.44 6.58 17.30
N ALA A 161 -0.80 6.06 16.13
CA ALA A 161 -1.42 6.86 15.07
C ALA A 161 -2.78 7.41 15.52
N LEU A 162 -3.63 6.58 16.12
CA LEU A 162 -4.94 6.98 16.65
C LEU A 162 -4.86 8.06 17.75
N ARG A 163 -3.78 8.09 18.53
CA ARG A 163 -3.57 9.17 19.53
C ARG A 163 -3.18 10.50 18.90
N LYS A 164 -2.56 10.47 17.72
CA LYS A 164 -2.05 11.68 17.04
C LYS A 164 -3.00 12.23 15.99
N GLN A 165 -3.88 11.39 15.48
CA GLN A 165 -4.75 11.71 14.37
C GLN A 165 -6.20 11.43 14.72
N ASP A 166 -7.03 12.41 14.46
CA ASP A 166 -8.47 12.29 14.56
C ASP A 166 -9.01 11.68 13.25
N SER A 167 -8.91 10.35 13.11
CA SER A 167 -9.34 9.60 11.93
C SER A 167 -10.33 8.49 12.31
N PRO A 168 -11.64 8.74 12.16
CA PRO A 168 -12.65 7.72 12.40
C PRO A 168 -12.50 6.52 11.47
N GLU A 169 -11.98 6.71 10.24
CA GLU A 169 -11.74 5.64 9.28
C GLU A 169 -10.64 4.69 9.75
N LEU A 170 -9.55 5.22 10.31
CA LEU A 170 -8.49 4.40 10.89
C LEU A 170 -9.00 3.67 12.14
N ALA A 171 -9.76 4.36 13.00
CA ALA A 171 -10.34 3.77 14.19
C ALA A 171 -11.32 2.62 13.85
N MET A 172 -12.19 2.81 12.86
CA MET A 172 -13.09 1.77 12.35
C MET A 172 -12.33 0.59 11.73
N SER A 173 -11.22 0.86 11.03
CA SER A 173 -10.38 -0.22 10.49
C SER A 173 -9.71 -1.02 11.61
N TYR A 174 -9.29 -0.36 12.68
CA TYR A 174 -8.76 -1.03 13.87
C TYR A 174 -9.84 -1.89 14.56
N VAL A 175 -11.05 -1.36 14.71
CA VAL A 175 -12.20 -2.12 15.25
C VAL A 175 -12.46 -3.40 14.46
N ARG A 176 -12.41 -3.35 13.12
CA ARG A 176 -12.60 -4.55 12.29
C ARG A 176 -11.54 -5.63 12.60
N VAL A 177 -10.27 -5.24 12.70
CA VAL A 177 -9.19 -6.18 13.06
C VAL A 177 -9.37 -6.75 14.46
N LEU A 178 -9.85 -5.96 15.43
CA LEU A 178 -10.16 -6.45 16.78
C LEU A 178 -11.31 -7.48 16.77
N ILE A 179 -12.38 -7.21 16.00
CA ILE A 179 -13.51 -8.12 15.85
C ILE A 179 -13.07 -9.42 15.17
N GLU A 180 -12.30 -9.36 14.08
CA GLU A 180 -11.73 -10.53 13.41
C GLU A 180 -10.84 -11.36 14.34
N GLY A 181 -10.13 -10.70 15.25
CA GLY A 181 -9.34 -11.32 16.31
C GLY A 181 -10.14 -11.75 17.53
N GLN A 182 -11.48 -11.65 17.52
CA GLN A 182 -12.38 -11.97 18.64
C GLN A 182 -12.12 -11.14 19.92
N ARG A 183 -11.49 -9.99 19.78
CA ARG A 183 -11.19 -9.03 20.85
C ARG A 183 -12.37 -8.07 21.06
N TYR A 184 -13.54 -8.64 21.32
CA TYR A 184 -14.81 -7.89 21.34
C TYR A 184 -14.88 -6.81 22.41
N ALA A 185 -14.31 -7.05 23.59
CA ALA A 185 -14.28 -6.05 24.67
C ALA A 185 -13.55 -4.77 24.21
N GLU A 186 -12.36 -4.94 23.62
CA GLU A 186 -11.56 -3.82 23.12
C GLU A 186 -12.22 -3.14 21.91
N ALA A 187 -12.85 -3.92 21.01
CA ALA A 187 -13.64 -3.37 19.92
C ALA A 187 -14.80 -2.51 20.44
N THR A 188 -15.49 -2.94 21.49
CA THR A 188 -16.57 -2.19 22.13
C THR A 188 -16.07 -0.88 22.73
N GLU A 189 -14.93 -0.88 23.42
CA GLU A 189 -14.32 0.34 23.95
C GLU A 189 -13.98 1.34 22.83
N GLN A 190 -13.38 0.88 21.75
CA GLN A 190 -13.05 1.72 20.59
C GLN A 190 -14.32 2.28 19.93
N LEU A 191 -15.36 1.45 19.72
CA LEU A 191 -16.63 1.88 19.15
C LEU A 191 -17.34 2.93 20.02
N GLN A 192 -17.32 2.76 21.34
CA GLN A 192 -17.85 3.74 22.28
C GLN A 192 -17.07 5.07 22.21
N ALA A 193 -15.75 5.02 22.02
CA ALA A 193 -14.96 6.22 21.82
C ALA A 193 -15.33 6.92 20.50
N ILE A 194 -15.45 6.15 19.39
CA ILE A 194 -15.86 6.70 18.10
C ILE A 194 -17.24 7.33 18.16
N THR A 195 -18.24 6.63 18.73
CA THR A 195 -19.62 7.15 18.80
C THR A 195 -19.76 8.38 19.71
N ARG A 196 -18.90 8.53 20.73
CA ARG A 196 -18.81 9.76 21.54
C ARG A 196 -18.21 10.92 20.78
N SER A 197 -17.10 10.69 20.06
CA SER A 197 -16.41 11.75 19.29
C SER A 197 -17.15 12.10 18.00
N TYR A 198 -17.80 11.12 17.38
CA TYR A 198 -18.52 11.24 16.12
C TYR A 198 -19.98 10.73 16.24
N PRO A 199 -20.88 11.43 16.91
CA PRO A 199 -22.25 10.94 17.18
C PRO A 199 -23.08 10.65 15.91
N LYS A 200 -22.69 11.23 14.78
CA LYS A 200 -23.35 11.04 13.48
C LYS A 200 -22.75 9.89 12.65
N HIS A 201 -21.74 9.17 13.16
CA HIS A 201 -21.10 8.08 12.44
C HIS A 201 -21.97 6.82 12.51
N ALA A 202 -22.89 6.66 11.56
CA ALA A 202 -23.90 5.61 11.55
C ALA A 202 -23.31 4.19 11.59
N GLU A 203 -22.22 3.93 10.86
CA GLU A 203 -21.56 2.62 10.84
C GLU A 203 -21.03 2.24 12.24
N ALA A 204 -20.46 3.19 12.99
CA ALA A 204 -19.95 2.91 14.33
C ALA A 204 -21.08 2.49 15.30
N TRP A 205 -22.26 3.14 15.23
CA TRP A 205 -23.42 2.76 16.01
C TRP A 205 -23.96 1.37 15.63
N LEU A 206 -24.02 1.09 14.33
CA LEU A 206 -24.48 -0.21 13.83
C LEU A 206 -23.57 -1.34 14.32
N VAL A 207 -22.25 -1.17 14.16
CA VAL A 207 -21.26 -2.19 14.57
C VAL A 207 -21.26 -2.35 16.09
N LEU A 208 -21.38 -1.24 16.85
CA LEU A 208 -21.48 -1.31 18.31
C LEU A 208 -22.70 -2.14 18.77
N GLY A 209 -23.87 -1.88 18.21
CA GLY A 209 -25.08 -2.64 18.51
C GLY A 209 -24.94 -4.12 18.16
N SER A 210 -24.33 -4.44 17.01
CA SER A 210 -24.10 -5.83 16.59
C SER A 210 -23.16 -6.57 17.55
N VAL A 211 -22.05 -5.94 17.95
CA VAL A 211 -21.08 -6.56 18.88
C VAL A 211 -21.71 -6.76 20.27
N GLN A 212 -22.46 -5.78 20.77
CA GLN A 212 -23.16 -5.92 22.06
C GLN A 212 -24.21 -7.03 22.03
N PHE A 213 -24.98 -7.14 20.94
CA PHE A 213 -25.98 -8.20 20.78
C PHE A 213 -25.32 -9.59 20.76
N GLU A 214 -24.19 -9.77 20.08
CA GLU A 214 -23.45 -11.03 20.08
C GLU A 214 -22.88 -11.39 21.45
N GLN A 215 -22.55 -10.41 22.26
CA GLN A 215 -22.07 -10.61 23.64
C GLN A 215 -23.19 -10.87 24.64
N GLY A 216 -24.46 -10.79 24.24
CA GLY A 216 -25.61 -10.99 25.10
C GLY A 216 -25.89 -9.82 26.06
N ALA A 217 -25.47 -8.64 25.69
CA ALA A 217 -25.65 -7.39 26.45
C ALA A 217 -26.90 -6.63 26.00
#